data_19a98f20c55b0ed18540defd11e94703
#
_entry.id   19a98f20c55b0ed18540defd11e94703
#
_cell.length_a   1.000
_cell.length_b   1.000
_cell.length_c   1.000
_cell.angle_alpha   90.00
_cell.angle_beta   90.00
_cell.angle_gamma   90.00
#
_symmetry.space_group_name_H-M   'P 1'
#
loop_
_entity.id
_entity.type
_entity.pdbx_description
1 polymer ?
#
loop_
_entity_poly.entity_id
_entity_poly.type
_entity_poly.pdbx_seq_one_letter_code
_entity_poly.pdbx_strand_id
1 'polypeptide(L)'
;VGKGTVYLYFPDKESLFKSLIGDNLAPLIAHGTGILEASPQSPRKALSAFYALIETEVLDTQRADLLRLMITEMPNFPDVAAYYHANLIRPGMQLVQKLLTIAHDRGELRSAKVLEVPQMVVAPILISAIWGMLFSPFGAFDRRAAFEVSLDNLFLSPERETP
;
A
#
# COMPACT_ATOMS: atom_id res chain seq x y z
N VAL A 1 -26.11 -14.42 5.23
CA VAL A 1 -25.50 -15.72 4.92
C VAL A 1 -25.07 -16.35 6.24
N GLY A 2 -25.65 -17.53 6.58
CA GLY A 2 -25.40 -18.18 7.87
C GLY A 2 -23.95 -18.71 7.96
N LYS A 3 -23.39 -18.73 9.19
CA LYS A 3 -22.04 -19.27 9.47
C LYS A 3 -21.80 -20.65 8.83
N GLY A 4 -22.82 -21.51 8.77
CA GLY A 4 -22.71 -22.86 8.20
C GLY A 4 -22.50 -22.90 6.67
N THR A 5 -22.97 -21.91 5.93
CA THR A 5 -22.85 -21.88 4.47
C THR A 5 -21.44 -21.53 4.02
N VAL A 6 -20.70 -20.73 4.79
CA VAL A 6 -19.31 -20.35 4.50
C VAL A 6 -18.37 -21.55 4.64
N TYR A 7 -18.60 -22.42 5.62
CA TYR A 7 -17.80 -23.64 5.82
C TYR A 7 -18.04 -24.75 4.78
N LEU A 8 -19.09 -24.65 3.97
CA LEU A 8 -19.28 -25.56 2.81
C LEU A 8 -18.33 -25.28 1.66
N TYR A 9 -17.83 -24.04 1.56
CA TYR A 9 -16.94 -23.59 0.48
C TYR A 9 -15.48 -23.49 0.92
N PHE A 10 -15.23 -23.34 2.23
CA PHE A 10 -13.89 -23.19 2.77
C PHE A 10 -13.69 -24.18 3.93
N PRO A 11 -12.72 -25.10 3.80
CA PRO A 11 -12.50 -26.14 4.81
C PRO A 11 -12.06 -25.58 6.16
N ASP A 12 -11.51 -24.36 6.17
CA ASP A 12 -11.05 -23.68 7.37
C ASP A 12 -11.02 -22.15 7.19
N LYS A 13 -10.82 -21.45 8.28
CA LYS A 13 -10.72 -20.00 8.35
C LYS A 13 -9.55 -19.46 7.51
N GLU A 14 -8.46 -20.20 7.46
CA GLU A 14 -7.25 -19.82 6.73
C GLU A 14 -7.47 -19.82 5.22
N SER A 15 -8.13 -20.85 4.68
CA SER A 15 -8.52 -20.95 3.28
C SER A 15 -9.46 -19.81 2.88
N LEU A 16 -10.42 -19.48 3.75
CA LEU A 16 -11.30 -18.32 3.56
C LEU A 16 -10.51 -17.02 3.49
N PHE A 17 -9.55 -16.78 4.40
CA PHE A 17 -8.71 -15.60 4.39
C PHE A 17 -7.85 -15.51 3.12
N LYS A 18 -7.22 -16.61 2.72
CA LYS A 18 -6.39 -16.64 1.50
C LYS A 18 -7.22 -16.31 0.25
N SER A 19 -8.45 -16.83 0.15
CA SER A 19 -9.35 -16.51 -0.95
C SER A 19 -9.78 -15.05 -0.92
N LEU A 20 -10.22 -14.53 0.24
CA LEU A 20 -10.62 -13.11 0.37
C LEU A 20 -9.49 -12.16 -0.03
N ILE A 21 -8.26 -12.44 0.39
CA ILE A 21 -7.08 -11.65 0.03
C ILE A 21 -6.80 -11.78 -1.47
N GLY A 22 -6.78 -13.01 -2.00
CA GLY A 22 -6.51 -13.25 -3.42
C GLY A 22 -7.52 -12.58 -4.33
N ASP A 23 -8.81 -12.81 -4.11
CA ASP A 23 -9.89 -12.33 -4.99
C ASP A 23 -10.04 -10.79 -4.96
N ASN A 24 -9.77 -10.16 -3.81
CA ASN A 24 -9.94 -8.71 -3.67
C ASN A 24 -8.67 -7.91 -3.96
N LEU A 25 -7.50 -8.48 -3.69
CA LEU A 25 -6.23 -7.75 -3.81
C LEU A 25 -5.45 -8.08 -5.09
N ALA A 26 -5.64 -9.24 -5.72
CA ALA A 26 -4.91 -9.59 -6.93
C ALA A 26 -5.11 -8.59 -8.08
N PRO A 27 -6.34 -8.13 -8.39
CA PRO A 27 -6.55 -7.10 -9.41
C PRO A 27 -5.89 -5.76 -9.05
N LEU A 28 -5.95 -5.40 -7.76
CA LEU A 28 -5.33 -4.18 -7.25
C LEU A 28 -3.80 -4.24 -7.35
N ILE A 29 -3.21 -5.39 -7.02
CA ILE A 29 -1.76 -5.64 -7.16
C ILE A 29 -1.34 -5.45 -8.62
N ALA A 30 -2.06 -6.09 -9.54
CA ALA A 30 -1.78 -5.99 -10.98
C ALA A 30 -1.86 -4.53 -11.47
N HIS A 31 -2.89 -3.79 -11.03
CA HIS A 31 -3.04 -2.38 -11.38
C HIS A 31 -1.94 -1.51 -10.77
N GLY A 32 -1.67 -1.67 -9.47
CA GLY A 32 -0.59 -0.93 -8.77
C GLY A 32 0.79 -1.21 -9.35
N THR A 33 1.08 -2.48 -9.68
CA THR A 33 2.29 -2.89 -10.38
C THR A 33 2.41 -2.20 -11.74
N GLY A 34 1.33 -2.20 -12.53
CA GLY A 34 1.29 -1.52 -13.82
C GLY A 34 1.58 -0.02 -13.72
N ILE A 35 1.01 0.66 -12.72
CA ILE A 35 1.29 2.09 -12.47
C ILE A 35 2.77 2.33 -12.16
N LEU A 36 3.34 1.53 -11.26
CA LEU A 36 4.74 1.69 -10.85
C LEU A 36 5.71 1.36 -11.99
N GLU A 37 5.36 0.42 -12.87
CA GLU A 37 6.17 0.03 -14.03
C GLU A 37 6.01 1.00 -15.22
N ALA A 38 4.85 1.60 -15.40
CA ALA A 38 4.57 2.47 -16.54
C ALA A 38 5.35 3.79 -16.53
N SER A 39 5.81 4.24 -15.36
CA SER A 39 6.46 5.56 -15.22
C SER A 39 7.83 5.49 -14.52
N PRO A 40 8.76 4.63 -14.93
CA PRO A 40 10.08 4.54 -14.30
C PRO A 40 10.89 5.84 -14.49
N GLN A 41 10.52 6.65 -15.49
CA GLN A 41 11.14 7.94 -15.76
C GLN A 41 10.73 9.05 -14.77
N SER A 42 9.73 8.82 -13.94
CA SER A 42 9.23 9.77 -12.96
C SER A 42 8.82 9.06 -11.66
N PRO A 43 9.77 8.62 -10.82
CA PRO A 43 9.49 7.86 -9.60
C PRO A 43 8.49 8.55 -8.67
N ARG A 44 8.62 9.88 -8.47
CA ARG A 44 7.67 10.67 -7.69
C ARG A 44 6.25 10.59 -8.27
N LYS A 45 6.07 10.72 -9.59
CA LYS A 45 4.75 10.64 -10.23
C LYS A 45 4.16 9.23 -10.13
N ALA A 46 5.00 8.20 -10.29
CA ALA A 46 4.56 6.81 -10.14
C ALA A 46 4.04 6.54 -8.72
N LEU A 47 4.75 7.00 -7.69
CA LEU A 47 4.31 6.87 -6.30
C LEU A 47 3.06 7.71 -6.00
N SER A 48 2.95 8.93 -6.55
CA SER A 48 1.73 9.75 -6.41
C SER A 48 0.51 9.05 -7.02
N ALA A 49 0.64 8.48 -8.22
CA ALA A 49 -0.43 7.72 -8.86
C ALA A 49 -0.77 6.44 -8.08
N PHE A 50 0.22 5.78 -7.52
CA PHE A 50 0.01 4.62 -6.64
C PHE A 50 -0.76 5.00 -5.38
N TYR A 51 -0.43 6.13 -4.72
CA TYR A 51 -1.19 6.62 -3.57
C TYR A 51 -2.65 6.94 -3.94
N ALA A 52 -2.88 7.58 -5.08
CA ALA A 52 -4.24 7.87 -5.57
C ALA A 52 -5.03 6.57 -5.81
N LEU A 53 -4.41 5.54 -6.39
CA LEU A 53 -5.03 4.23 -6.54
C LEU A 53 -5.43 3.63 -5.19
N ILE A 54 -4.52 3.63 -4.20
CA ILE A 54 -4.81 3.09 -2.88
C ILE A 54 -5.92 3.89 -2.18
N GLU A 55 -5.95 5.20 -2.32
CA GLU A 55 -7.02 6.04 -1.79
C GLU A 55 -8.37 5.61 -2.36
N THR A 56 -8.50 5.57 -3.68
CA THR A 56 -9.78 5.35 -4.37
C THR A 56 -10.23 3.89 -4.36
N GLU A 57 -9.31 2.93 -4.48
CA GLU A 57 -9.63 1.52 -4.64
C GLU A 57 -9.60 0.73 -3.31
N VAL A 58 -8.95 1.26 -2.29
CA VAL A 58 -8.84 0.59 -0.99
C VAL A 58 -9.49 1.40 0.11
N LEU A 59 -8.97 2.61 0.40
CA LEU A 59 -9.34 3.36 1.59
C LEU A 59 -10.75 3.94 1.53
N ASP A 60 -11.28 4.21 0.33
CA ASP A 60 -12.63 4.73 0.09
C ASP A 60 -13.65 3.62 -0.22
N THR A 61 -13.26 2.36 -0.10
CA THR A 61 -14.12 1.22 -0.43
C THR A 61 -14.22 0.24 0.74
N GLN A 62 -15.05 -0.80 0.57
CA GLN A 62 -15.14 -1.92 1.53
C GLN A 62 -13.82 -2.70 1.68
N ARG A 63 -12.83 -2.49 0.80
CA ARG A 63 -11.49 -3.07 0.96
C ARG A 63 -10.73 -2.50 2.17
N ALA A 64 -11.12 -1.33 2.67
CA ALA A 64 -10.63 -0.81 3.95
C ALA A 64 -10.93 -1.77 5.11
N ASP A 65 -12.10 -2.41 5.11
CA ASP A 65 -12.46 -3.42 6.12
C ASP A 65 -11.60 -4.68 5.99
N LEU A 66 -11.23 -5.08 4.77
CA LEU A 66 -10.30 -6.18 4.56
C LEU A 66 -8.89 -5.84 5.10
N LEU A 67 -8.41 -4.63 4.86
CA LEU A 67 -7.14 -4.16 5.41
C LEU A 67 -7.17 -4.13 6.95
N ARG A 68 -8.29 -3.68 7.53
CA ARG A 68 -8.54 -3.76 8.98
C ARG A 68 -8.47 -5.19 9.48
N LEU A 69 -9.19 -6.09 8.82
CA LEU A 69 -9.23 -7.51 9.19
C LEU A 69 -7.83 -8.12 9.15
N MET A 70 -7.02 -7.77 8.14
CA MET A 70 -5.64 -8.23 8.04
C MET A 70 -4.80 -7.73 9.22
N ILE A 71 -4.88 -6.45 9.58
CA ILE A 71 -4.12 -5.88 10.71
C ILE A 71 -4.49 -6.57 12.03
N THR A 72 -5.77 -6.86 12.26
CA THR A 72 -6.25 -7.41 13.54
C THR A 72 -6.10 -8.93 13.65
N GLU A 73 -6.27 -9.66 12.55
CA GLU A 73 -6.35 -11.12 12.58
C GLU A 73 -5.08 -11.84 12.12
N MET A 74 -4.27 -11.25 11.22
CA MET A 74 -3.04 -11.91 10.73
C MET A 74 -2.08 -12.39 11.83
N PRO A 75 -1.92 -11.70 12.97
CA PRO A 75 -1.08 -12.22 14.05
C PRO A 75 -1.50 -13.60 14.56
N ASN A 76 -2.78 -13.96 14.39
CA ASN A 76 -3.33 -15.25 14.77
C ASN A 76 -3.22 -16.32 13.68
N PHE A 77 -2.81 -15.94 12.46
CA PHE A 77 -2.73 -16.81 11.28
C PHE A 77 -1.40 -16.64 10.56
N PRO A 78 -0.28 -17.18 11.09
CA PRO A 78 1.06 -16.96 10.55
C PRO A 78 1.23 -17.45 9.11
N ASP A 79 0.53 -18.54 8.71
CA ASP A 79 0.58 -19.05 7.33
C ASP A 79 -0.15 -18.11 6.34
N VAL A 80 -1.23 -17.45 6.78
CA VAL A 80 -1.89 -16.41 5.99
C VAL A 80 -0.98 -15.20 5.86
N ALA A 81 -0.34 -14.77 6.93
CA ALA A 81 0.62 -13.67 6.93
C ALA A 81 1.80 -13.95 5.99
N ALA A 82 2.35 -15.17 6.03
CA ALA A 82 3.42 -15.61 5.14
C ALA A 82 2.98 -15.61 3.68
N TYR A 83 1.78 -16.12 3.39
CA TYR A 83 1.20 -16.10 2.04
C TYR A 83 1.02 -14.67 1.52
N TYR A 84 0.45 -13.78 2.32
CA TYR A 84 0.23 -12.38 1.98
C TYR A 84 1.56 -11.65 1.75
N HIS A 85 2.53 -11.85 2.66
CA HIS A 85 3.86 -11.28 2.50
C HIS A 85 4.53 -11.74 1.20
N ALA A 86 4.49 -13.04 0.90
CA ALA A 86 5.14 -13.58 -0.29
C ALA A 86 4.51 -13.11 -1.60
N ASN A 87 3.17 -12.99 -1.65
CA ASN A 87 2.43 -12.77 -2.88
C ASN A 87 2.06 -11.29 -3.12
N LEU A 88 2.04 -10.46 -2.08
CA LEU A 88 1.71 -9.04 -2.19
C LEU A 88 2.86 -8.13 -1.72
N ILE A 89 3.25 -8.27 -0.45
CA ILE A 89 4.15 -7.26 0.16
C ILE A 89 5.53 -7.30 -0.49
N ARG A 90 6.12 -8.47 -0.62
CA ARG A 90 7.47 -8.61 -1.19
C ARG A 90 7.57 -8.13 -2.64
N PRO A 91 6.69 -8.52 -3.58
CA PRO A 91 6.70 -7.98 -4.94
C PRO A 91 6.52 -6.46 -4.99
N GLY A 92 5.58 -5.92 -4.21
CA GLY A 92 5.35 -4.48 -4.10
C GLY A 92 6.58 -3.73 -3.59
N MET A 93 7.22 -4.25 -2.53
CA MET A 93 8.46 -3.65 -2.00
C MET A 93 9.62 -3.71 -2.98
N GLN A 94 9.73 -4.75 -3.80
CA GLN A 94 10.75 -4.81 -4.86
C GLN A 94 10.56 -3.72 -5.90
N LEU A 95 9.31 -3.41 -6.29
CA LEU A 95 9.01 -2.31 -7.21
C LEU A 95 9.32 -0.95 -6.59
N VAL A 96 8.91 -0.73 -5.34
CA VAL A 96 9.25 0.49 -4.59
C VAL A 96 10.76 0.67 -4.52
N GLN A 97 11.50 -0.39 -4.16
CA GLN A 97 12.97 -0.36 -4.10
C GLN A 97 13.58 0.03 -5.44
N LYS A 98 13.08 -0.54 -6.54
CA LYS A 98 13.54 -0.21 -7.91
C LYS A 98 13.31 1.27 -8.22
N LEU A 99 12.14 1.83 -7.93
CA LEU A 99 11.84 3.25 -8.14
C LEU A 99 12.73 4.16 -7.30
N LEU A 100 12.94 3.82 -6.03
CA LEU A 100 13.82 4.59 -5.15
C LEU A 100 15.27 4.54 -5.63
N THR A 101 15.75 3.40 -6.15
CA THR A 101 17.10 3.29 -6.74
C THR A 101 17.23 4.20 -7.97
N ILE A 102 16.24 4.19 -8.87
CA ILE A 102 16.24 5.08 -10.05
C ILE A 102 16.27 6.56 -9.60
N ALA A 103 15.47 6.93 -8.59
CA ALA A 103 15.45 8.28 -8.07
C ALA A 103 16.79 8.68 -7.40
N HIS A 104 17.41 7.75 -6.69
CA HIS A 104 18.73 7.94 -6.09
C HIS A 104 19.81 8.21 -7.14
N ASP A 105 19.87 7.36 -8.17
CA ASP A 105 20.87 7.46 -9.24
C ASP A 105 20.76 8.77 -10.04
N ARG A 106 19.57 9.39 -10.01
CA ARG A 106 19.32 10.71 -10.62
C ARG A 106 19.48 11.89 -9.67
N GLY A 107 19.81 11.64 -8.40
CA GLY A 107 19.91 12.68 -7.40
C GLY A 107 18.57 13.33 -7.02
N GLU A 108 17.43 12.63 -7.22
CA GLU A 108 16.08 13.14 -6.93
C GLU A 108 15.67 12.95 -5.46
N LEU A 109 16.38 12.10 -4.70
CA LEU A 109 16.04 11.82 -3.30
C LEU A 109 16.68 12.84 -2.34
N ARG A 110 15.94 13.23 -1.30
CA ARG A 110 16.46 14.05 -0.19
C ARG A 110 17.50 13.29 0.65
N SER A 111 17.35 11.97 0.77
CA SER A 111 18.25 11.13 1.55
C SER A 111 18.30 9.72 0.98
N ALA A 112 19.51 9.19 0.81
CA ALA A 112 19.71 7.80 0.44
C ALA A 112 19.28 6.79 1.52
N LYS A 113 19.06 7.24 2.77
CA LYS A 113 18.64 6.36 3.87
C LYS A 113 17.30 5.67 3.61
N VAL A 114 16.43 6.24 2.77
CA VAL A 114 15.17 5.58 2.40
C VAL A 114 15.38 4.26 1.68
N LEU A 115 16.53 4.05 1.02
CA LEU A 115 16.89 2.78 0.39
C LEU A 115 17.07 1.64 1.39
N GLU A 116 17.41 1.95 2.64
CA GLU A 116 17.57 0.98 3.73
C GLU A 116 16.22 0.60 4.37
N VAL A 117 15.22 1.48 4.25
CA VAL A 117 13.89 1.33 4.86
C VAL A 117 12.77 1.70 3.87
N PRO A 118 12.66 1.00 2.72
CA PRO A 118 11.67 1.33 1.68
C PRO A 118 10.22 1.23 2.18
N GLN A 119 9.98 0.57 3.32
CA GLN A 119 8.68 0.49 3.99
C GLN A 119 8.13 1.88 4.37
N MET A 120 9.00 2.90 4.51
CA MET A 120 8.56 4.26 4.78
C MET A 120 7.69 4.85 3.66
N VAL A 121 7.82 4.34 2.42
CA VAL A 121 6.93 4.72 1.31
C VAL A 121 5.48 4.29 1.55
N VAL A 122 5.25 3.17 2.21
CA VAL A 122 3.89 2.69 2.50
C VAL A 122 3.35 3.17 3.85
N ALA A 123 4.17 3.82 4.66
CA ALA A 123 3.77 4.31 5.98
C ALA A 123 2.53 5.23 5.96
N PRO A 124 2.37 6.21 5.03
CA PRO A 124 1.18 7.05 4.99
C PRO A 124 -0.10 6.29 4.64
N ILE A 125 -0.01 5.17 3.91
CA ILE A 125 -1.16 4.28 3.66
C ILE A 125 -1.59 3.61 4.97
N LEU A 126 -0.64 3.06 5.71
CA LEU A 126 -0.91 2.37 6.97
C LEU A 126 -1.47 3.33 8.02
N ILE A 127 -0.90 4.52 8.17
CA ILE A 127 -1.43 5.50 9.13
C ILE A 127 -2.83 5.98 8.73
N SER A 128 -3.12 6.14 7.44
CA SER A 128 -4.46 6.49 6.94
C SER A 128 -5.48 5.42 7.30
N ALA A 129 -5.12 4.15 7.12
CA ALA A 129 -5.99 3.02 7.47
C ALA A 129 -6.23 2.94 8.99
N ILE A 130 -5.16 3.04 9.79
CA ILE A 130 -5.24 2.98 11.26
C ILE A 130 -6.05 4.16 11.79
N TRP A 131 -5.82 5.38 11.29
CA TRP A 131 -6.56 6.56 11.70
C TRP A 131 -8.04 6.43 11.38
N GLY A 132 -8.37 6.03 10.16
CA GLY A 132 -9.75 5.77 9.75
C GLY A 132 -10.45 4.73 10.61
N MET A 133 -9.72 3.68 11.01
CA MET A 133 -10.23 2.60 11.85
C MET A 133 -10.48 3.03 13.31
N LEU A 134 -9.55 3.77 13.91
CA LEU A 134 -9.53 4.04 15.34
C LEU A 134 -10.05 5.43 15.71
N PHE A 135 -9.77 6.43 14.88
CA PHE A 135 -9.89 7.83 15.27
C PHE A 135 -10.84 8.65 14.38
N SER A 136 -11.49 8.05 13.37
CA SER A 136 -12.44 8.76 12.51
C SER A 136 -13.57 9.49 13.29
N PRO A 137 -14.08 8.99 14.42
CA PRO A 137 -15.09 9.71 15.19
C PRO A 137 -14.57 10.96 15.91
N PHE A 138 -13.26 11.09 16.07
CA PHE A 138 -12.63 12.19 16.83
C PHE A 138 -12.02 13.28 15.96
N GLY A 139 -11.90 13.06 14.66
CA GLY A 139 -11.38 14.05 13.72
C GLY A 139 -11.04 13.47 12.35
N ALA A 140 -11.14 14.32 11.34
CA ALA A 140 -10.74 13.96 9.98
C ALA A 140 -9.21 13.87 9.88
N PHE A 141 -8.73 12.93 9.06
CA PHE A 141 -7.34 12.83 8.64
C PHE A 141 -7.27 13.10 7.15
N ASP A 142 -6.57 14.18 6.77
CA ASP A 142 -6.37 14.50 5.37
C ASP A 142 -5.30 13.58 4.77
N ARG A 143 -5.78 12.46 4.20
CA ARG A 143 -4.96 11.43 3.58
C ARG A 143 -4.16 11.97 2.41
N ARG A 144 -4.79 12.84 1.60
CA ARG A 144 -4.13 13.41 0.42
C ARG A 144 -2.97 14.30 0.81
N ALA A 145 -3.17 15.17 1.80
CA ALA A 145 -2.09 15.98 2.37
C ALA A 145 -0.99 15.09 2.96
N ALA A 146 -1.31 14.00 3.64
CA ALA A 146 -0.32 13.07 4.18
C ALA A 146 0.51 12.39 3.07
N PHE A 147 -0.10 12.01 1.95
CA PHE A 147 0.60 11.46 0.80
C PHE A 147 1.55 12.49 0.16
N GLU A 148 1.09 13.72 -0.04
CA GLU A 148 1.92 14.80 -0.58
C GLU A 148 3.10 15.13 0.35
N VAL A 149 2.87 15.26 1.65
CA VAL A 149 3.93 15.48 2.64
C VAL A 149 4.95 14.34 2.62
N SER A 150 4.48 13.09 2.47
CA SER A 150 5.39 11.94 2.35
C SER A 150 6.27 12.04 1.11
N LEU A 151 5.69 12.39 -0.05
CA LEU A 151 6.45 12.57 -1.29
C LEU A 151 7.44 13.75 -1.18
N ASP A 152 7.04 14.86 -0.56
CA ASP A 152 7.89 16.01 -0.35
C ASP A 152 9.06 15.72 0.61
N ASN A 153 8.87 14.80 1.55
CA ASN A 153 9.93 14.33 2.43
C ASN A 153 10.89 13.34 1.75
N LEU A 154 10.44 12.61 0.74
CA LEU A 154 11.24 11.63 0.01
C LEU A 154 12.05 12.29 -1.11
N PHE A 155 11.42 13.18 -1.87
CA PHE A 155 12.00 13.74 -3.09
C PHE A 155 12.44 15.19 -2.89
N LEU A 156 13.48 15.59 -3.61
CA LEU A 156 13.78 16.99 -3.82
C LEU A 156 12.65 17.63 -4.63
N SER A 157 12.32 18.88 -4.30
CA SER A 157 11.41 19.64 -5.17
C SER A 157 12.08 19.77 -6.54
N PRO A 158 11.35 19.56 -7.65
CA PRO A 158 11.88 19.95 -8.94
C PRO A 158 12.30 21.41 -8.85
N GLU A 159 13.53 21.72 -9.22
CA GLU A 159 13.96 23.12 -9.29
C GLU A 159 12.90 23.86 -10.10
N ARG A 160 12.34 24.92 -9.50
CA ARG A 160 11.51 25.84 -10.29
C ARG A 160 12.44 26.34 -11.38
N GLU A 161 12.17 25.95 -12.61
CA GLU A 161 12.78 26.62 -13.73
C GLU A 161 12.57 28.12 -13.49
N THR A 162 13.65 28.78 -13.13
CA THR A 162 13.65 30.23 -12.95
C THR A 162 13.44 30.81 -14.36
N PRO A 163 12.43 31.65 -14.55
CA PRO A 163 12.14 32.22 -15.87
C PRO A 163 13.28 33.10 -16.39
#